data_6dd2feb40dbae1f2ce0b2e8bd25168f8
#
_entry.id   6dd2feb40dbae1f2ce0b2e8bd25168f8
#
_cell.length_a   1.000
_cell.length_b   1.000
_cell.length_c   1.000
_cell.angle_alpha   90.00
_cell.angle_beta   90.00
_cell.angle_gamma   90.00
#
_symmetry.space_group_name_H-M   'P 1'
#
loop_
_entity.id
_entity.type
_entity.pdbx_description
1 polymer ?
#
loop_
_entity_poly.entity_id
_entity_poly.type
_entity_poly.pdbx_seq_one_letter_code
_entity_poly.pdbx_strand_id
1 'polypeptide(L)'
;MGQSRFESLSQELPSVLQSLEDKRRELKSQGHKAGLWGGILFFIAGGILLVLFGYPVILLLFVGVVSALIYYACVNSKSKDFSLHYKNEVIARVIGAFCDNATYSPNEGINEEVFSNCGLFPCAPDRYHTEDLIHGYVDKTEFLCAEVHAEERRTQVGAKGQTPQYLSLIHISEPTRP
;
A
#
# COMPACT_ATOMS: atom_id res chain seq x y z
N MET A 1 -7.39 -0.52 -33.78
CA MET A 1 -7.79 -1.51 -32.77
C MET A 1 -7.92 -0.93 -31.37
N GLY A 2 -7.10 0.04 -30.94
CA GLY A 2 -7.16 0.62 -29.59
C GLY A 2 -8.40 1.46 -29.25
N GLN A 3 -8.98 2.19 -30.22
CA GLN A 3 -10.16 3.05 -29.97
C GLN A 3 -11.42 2.26 -29.58
N SER A 4 -11.69 1.14 -30.24
CA SER A 4 -12.86 0.30 -29.93
C SER A 4 -12.75 -0.39 -28.56
N ARG A 5 -11.53 -0.77 -28.13
CA ARG A 5 -11.28 -1.33 -26.79
C ARG A 5 -11.44 -0.26 -25.71
N PHE A 6 -10.99 0.97 -25.98
CA PHE A 6 -11.16 2.07 -25.05
C PHE A 6 -12.64 2.45 -24.87
N GLU A 7 -13.41 2.46 -25.94
CA GLU A 7 -14.87 2.73 -25.88
C GLU A 7 -15.61 1.68 -25.07
N SER A 8 -15.31 0.38 -25.28
CA SER A 8 -15.90 -0.70 -24.47
C SER A 8 -15.51 -0.60 -23.00
N LEU A 9 -14.23 -0.30 -22.70
CA LEU A 9 -13.76 -0.10 -21.33
C LEU A 9 -14.46 1.09 -20.66
N SER A 10 -14.66 2.21 -21.39
CA SER A 10 -15.32 3.39 -20.86
C SER A 10 -16.78 3.16 -20.49
N GLN A 11 -17.47 2.24 -21.19
CA GLN A 11 -18.84 1.83 -20.87
C GLN A 11 -18.92 0.85 -19.68
N GLU A 12 -17.95 -0.05 -19.54
CA GLU A 12 -17.92 -1.03 -18.46
C GLU A 12 -17.36 -0.46 -17.14
N LEU A 13 -16.42 0.49 -17.22
CA LEU A 13 -15.72 1.04 -16.06
C LEU A 13 -16.65 1.61 -14.98
N PRO A 14 -17.72 2.36 -15.29
CA PRO A 14 -18.63 2.87 -14.26
C PRO A 14 -19.31 1.79 -13.45
N SER A 15 -19.74 0.69 -14.09
CA SER A 15 -20.38 -0.45 -13.40
C SER A 15 -19.41 -1.19 -12.49
N VAL A 16 -18.17 -1.35 -12.93
CA VAL A 16 -17.08 -1.96 -12.15
C VAL A 16 -16.73 -1.08 -10.95
N LEU A 17 -16.59 0.23 -11.14
CA LEU A 17 -16.32 1.17 -10.05
C LEU A 17 -17.45 1.19 -9.00
N GLN A 18 -18.71 1.11 -9.44
CA GLN A 18 -19.84 1.05 -8.51
C GLN A 18 -19.83 -0.24 -7.70
N SER A 19 -19.60 -1.38 -8.32
CA SER A 19 -19.50 -2.68 -7.62
C SER A 19 -18.33 -2.69 -6.61
N LEU A 20 -17.22 -2.03 -6.94
CA LEU A 20 -16.07 -1.89 -6.05
C LEU A 20 -16.34 -0.95 -4.88
N GLU A 21 -17.06 0.14 -5.10
CA GLU A 21 -17.46 1.03 -4.00
C GLU A 21 -18.43 0.34 -3.03
N ASP A 22 -19.35 -0.48 -3.53
CA ASP A 22 -20.25 -1.27 -2.69
C ASP A 22 -19.44 -2.30 -1.87
N LYS A 23 -18.48 -2.97 -2.49
CA LYS A 23 -17.59 -3.91 -1.81
C LYS A 23 -16.67 -3.22 -0.79
N ARG A 24 -16.18 -2.01 -1.10
CA ARG A 24 -15.43 -1.18 -0.16
C ARG A 24 -16.25 -0.85 1.09
N ARG A 25 -17.51 -0.43 0.89
CA ARG A 25 -18.45 -0.13 2.00
C ARG A 25 -18.73 -1.36 2.83
N GLU A 26 -18.95 -2.50 2.18
CA GLU A 26 -19.17 -3.77 2.85
C GLU A 26 -17.96 -4.19 3.69
N LEU A 27 -16.76 -4.25 3.11
CA LEU A 27 -15.52 -4.63 3.80
C LEU A 27 -15.19 -3.68 4.96
N LYS A 28 -15.39 -2.37 4.77
CA LYS A 28 -15.23 -1.37 5.82
C LYS A 28 -16.23 -1.61 6.97
N SER A 29 -17.50 -1.85 6.64
CA SER A 29 -18.54 -2.17 7.64
C SER A 29 -18.22 -3.46 8.39
N GLN A 30 -17.79 -4.51 7.69
CA GLN A 30 -17.38 -5.78 8.31
C GLN A 30 -16.16 -5.60 9.23
N GLY A 31 -15.14 -4.83 8.78
CA GLY A 31 -13.96 -4.51 9.58
C GLY A 31 -14.32 -3.77 10.87
N HIS A 32 -15.18 -2.75 10.78
CA HIS A 32 -15.68 -2.02 11.96
C HIS A 32 -16.48 -2.91 12.91
N LYS A 33 -17.40 -3.73 12.38
CA LYS A 33 -18.19 -4.65 13.21
C LYS A 33 -17.30 -5.69 13.90
N ALA A 34 -16.42 -6.35 13.16
CA ALA A 34 -15.52 -7.36 13.71
C ALA A 34 -14.56 -6.75 14.75
N GLY A 35 -13.98 -5.60 14.47
CA GLY A 35 -13.10 -4.89 15.40
C GLY A 35 -13.83 -4.45 16.67
N LEU A 36 -15.04 -3.90 16.53
CA LEU A 36 -15.83 -3.44 17.66
C LEU A 36 -16.26 -4.61 18.56
N TRP A 37 -16.79 -5.68 18.00
CA TRP A 37 -17.18 -6.85 18.78
C TRP A 37 -15.97 -7.55 19.40
N GLY A 38 -14.86 -7.72 18.66
CA GLY A 38 -13.63 -8.28 19.19
C GLY A 38 -13.05 -7.46 20.34
N GLY A 39 -13.01 -6.14 20.19
CA GLY A 39 -12.54 -5.23 21.23
C GLY A 39 -13.42 -5.26 22.48
N ILE A 40 -14.75 -5.22 22.32
CA ILE A 40 -15.69 -5.28 23.45
C ILE A 40 -15.59 -6.61 24.19
N LEU A 41 -15.58 -7.74 23.48
CA LEU A 41 -15.47 -9.06 24.09
C LEU A 41 -14.15 -9.20 24.88
N PHE A 42 -13.04 -8.74 24.29
CA PHE A 42 -11.75 -8.76 24.96
C PHE A 42 -11.72 -7.86 26.21
N PHE A 43 -12.31 -6.68 26.12
CA PHE A 43 -12.40 -5.75 27.25
C PHE A 43 -13.23 -6.31 28.40
N ILE A 44 -14.40 -6.90 28.10
CA ILE A 44 -15.27 -7.52 29.10
C ILE A 44 -14.58 -8.73 29.73
N ALA A 45 -14.03 -9.63 28.93
CA ALA A 45 -13.33 -10.82 29.44
C ALA A 45 -12.13 -10.45 30.31
N GLY A 46 -11.32 -9.49 29.86
CA GLY A 46 -10.20 -8.97 30.62
C GLY A 46 -10.60 -8.30 31.92
N GLY A 47 -11.67 -7.51 31.90
CA GLY A 47 -12.24 -6.86 33.09
C GLY A 47 -12.75 -7.87 34.14
N ILE A 48 -13.47 -8.89 33.68
CA ILE A 48 -13.93 -9.98 34.59
C ILE A 48 -12.74 -10.71 35.21
N LEU A 49 -11.74 -11.04 34.41
CA LEU A 49 -10.55 -11.74 34.88
C LEU A 49 -9.77 -10.93 35.93
N LEU A 50 -9.62 -9.61 35.70
CA LEU A 50 -8.96 -8.71 36.65
C LEU A 50 -9.70 -8.64 38.00
N VAL A 51 -11.03 -8.59 37.95
CA VAL A 51 -11.88 -8.56 39.18
C VAL A 51 -11.80 -9.87 39.95
N LEU A 52 -11.89 -11.00 39.24
CA LEU A 52 -11.84 -12.33 39.87
C LEU A 52 -10.50 -12.63 40.58
N PHE A 53 -9.39 -12.15 39.99
CA PHE A 53 -8.05 -12.35 40.56
C PHE A 53 -7.58 -11.22 41.49
N GLY A 54 -8.40 -10.18 41.72
CA GLY A 54 -8.06 -9.07 42.61
C GLY A 54 -6.92 -8.20 42.12
N TYR A 55 -6.68 -8.13 40.82
CA TYR A 55 -5.62 -7.29 40.26
C TYR A 55 -5.96 -5.80 40.34
N PRO A 56 -4.94 -4.91 40.41
CA PRO A 56 -5.17 -3.47 40.52
C PRO A 56 -5.85 -2.92 39.26
N VAL A 57 -6.80 -1.98 39.50
CA VAL A 57 -7.65 -1.36 38.46
C VAL A 57 -6.83 -0.71 37.34
N ILE A 58 -5.58 -0.31 37.61
CA ILE A 58 -4.68 0.28 36.61
C ILE A 58 -4.45 -0.67 35.41
N LEU A 59 -4.55 -1.97 35.60
CA LEU A 59 -4.42 -2.95 34.51
C LEU A 59 -5.60 -2.88 33.52
N LEU A 60 -6.75 -2.32 33.89
CA LEU A 60 -7.84 -2.05 32.96
C LEU A 60 -7.44 -1.10 31.84
N LEU A 61 -6.55 -0.14 32.11
CA LEU A 61 -6.00 0.73 31.06
C LEU A 61 -5.22 -0.07 30.03
N PHE A 62 -4.43 -1.04 30.49
CA PHE A 62 -3.68 -1.92 29.59
C PHE A 62 -4.61 -2.78 28.72
N VAL A 63 -5.64 -3.36 29.31
CA VAL A 63 -6.69 -4.12 28.58
C VAL A 63 -7.40 -3.22 27.56
N GLY A 64 -7.67 -1.95 27.91
CA GLY A 64 -8.25 -0.96 26.99
C GLY A 64 -7.36 -0.67 25.79
N VAL A 65 -6.04 -0.48 26.01
CA VAL A 65 -5.08 -0.26 24.92
C VAL A 65 -5.01 -1.46 23.99
N VAL A 66 -4.95 -2.68 24.54
CA VAL A 66 -4.91 -3.91 23.72
C VAL A 66 -6.21 -4.07 22.91
N SER A 67 -7.37 -3.77 23.50
CA SER A 67 -8.66 -3.78 22.78
C SER A 67 -8.66 -2.80 21.60
N ALA A 68 -8.12 -1.60 21.80
CA ALA A 68 -7.99 -0.60 20.75
C ALA A 68 -7.04 -1.05 19.62
N LEU A 69 -5.94 -1.72 19.96
CA LEU A 69 -5.01 -2.29 18.97
C LEU A 69 -5.66 -3.40 18.14
N ILE A 70 -6.46 -4.27 18.78
CA ILE A 70 -7.23 -5.32 18.08
C ILE A 70 -8.21 -4.68 17.08
N TYR A 71 -8.95 -3.66 17.52
CA TYR A 71 -9.85 -2.92 16.63
C TYR A 71 -9.12 -2.33 15.43
N TYR A 72 -8.01 -1.64 15.68
CA TYR A 72 -7.20 -1.04 14.63
C TYR A 72 -6.65 -2.09 13.63
N ALA A 73 -6.14 -3.21 14.13
CA ALA A 73 -5.62 -4.30 13.30
C ALA A 73 -6.71 -4.89 12.38
N CYS A 74 -7.93 -5.13 12.91
CA CYS A 74 -9.06 -5.63 12.13
C CYS A 74 -9.48 -4.67 11.01
N VAL A 75 -9.55 -3.37 11.30
CA VAL A 75 -9.93 -2.36 10.31
C VAL A 75 -8.86 -2.22 9.23
N ASN A 76 -7.59 -2.20 9.64
CA ASN A 76 -6.47 -2.04 8.71
C ASN A 76 -6.27 -3.25 7.77
N SER A 77 -6.48 -4.46 8.28
CA SER A 77 -6.44 -5.68 7.45
C SER A 77 -7.45 -5.61 6.31
N LYS A 78 -8.68 -5.22 6.59
CA LYS A 78 -9.74 -5.10 5.57
C LYS A 78 -9.47 -4.00 4.53
N SER A 79 -8.79 -2.94 4.93
CA SER A 79 -8.37 -1.89 4.00
C SER A 79 -7.32 -2.38 3.00
N LYS A 80 -6.37 -3.21 3.45
CA LYS A 80 -5.36 -3.83 2.57
C LYS A 80 -5.98 -4.82 1.57
N ASP A 81 -6.90 -5.66 2.05
CA ASP A 81 -7.63 -6.61 1.20
C ASP A 81 -8.37 -5.88 0.06
N PHE A 82 -9.00 -4.75 0.38
CA PHE A 82 -9.67 -3.92 -0.62
C PHE A 82 -8.69 -3.32 -1.63
N SER A 83 -7.55 -2.80 -1.18
CA SER A 83 -6.53 -2.22 -2.06
C SER A 83 -6.02 -3.23 -3.09
N LEU A 84 -5.69 -4.45 -2.63
CA LEU A 84 -5.28 -5.54 -3.52
C LEU A 84 -6.38 -5.92 -4.54
N HIS A 85 -7.62 -5.99 -4.08
CA HIS A 85 -8.74 -6.31 -4.96
C HIS A 85 -8.94 -5.21 -6.02
N TYR A 86 -8.87 -3.95 -5.62
CA TYR A 86 -8.94 -2.80 -6.53
C TYR A 86 -7.80 -2.83 -7.56
N LYS A 87 -6.57 -3.06 -7.13
CA LYS A 87 -5.41 -3.17 -8.03
C LYS A 87 -5.63 -4.27 -9.07
N ASN A 88 -6.05 -5.46 -8.66
CA ASN A 88 -6.26 -6.60 -9.56
C ASN A 88 -7.45 -6.42 -10.51
N GLU A 89 -8.52 -5.76 -10.08
CA GLU A 89 -9.75 -5.67 -10.88
C GLU A 89 -9.71 -4.47 -11.84
N VAL A 90 -9.28 -3.29 -11.38
CA VAL A 90 -9.31 -2.06 -12.17
C VAL A 90 -8.02 -1.89 -12.97
N ILE A 91 -6.88 -1.93 -12.30
CA ILE A 91 -5.60 -1.62 -12.93
C ILE A 91 -5.27 -2.67 -13.99
N ALA A 92 -5.46 -3.95 -13.69
CA ALA A 92 -5.23 -5.01 -14.67
C ALA A 92 -6.11 -4.88 -15.92
N ARG A 93 -7.38 -4.47 -15.77
CA ARG A 93 -8.28 -4.24 -16.94
C ARG A 93 -7.85 -3.02 -17.76
N VAL A 94 -7.47 -1.94 -17.09
CA VAL A 94 -6.97 -0.74 -17.78
C VAL A 94 -5.72 -1.07 -18.58
N ILE A 95 -4.75 -1.75 -17.97
CA ILE A 95 -3.51 -2.16 -18.64
C ILE A 95 -3.81 -3.06 -19.84
N GLY A 96 -4.70 -4.06 -19.69
CA GLY A 96 -5.08 -4.97 -20.77
C GLY A 96 -5.81 -4.29 -21.93
N ALA A 97 -6.39 -3.10 -21.73
CA ALA A 97 -6.99 -2.33 -22.80
C ALA A 97 -5.96 -1.55 -23.64
N PHE A 98 -4.85 -1.16 -23.05
CA PHE A 98 -3.79 -0.37 -23.72
C PHE A 98 -2.64 -1.21 -24.24
N CYS A 99 -2.33 -2.32 -23.60
CA CYS A 99 -1.17 -3.15 -23.93
C CYS A 99 -1.60 -4.57 -24.30
N ASP A 100 -1.11 -5.07 -25.42
CA ASP A 100 -1.30 -6.47 -25.80
C ASP A 100 -0.35 -7.35 -24.97
N ASN A 101 -0.85 -8.48 -24.46
CA ASN A 101 -0.08 -9.44 -23.65
C ASN A 101 0.61 -8.82 -22.42
N ALA A 102 -0.03 -7.84 -21.79
CA ALA A 102 0.50 -7.26 -20.55
C ALA A 102 0.10 -8.10 -19.33
N THR A 103 1.06 -8.32 -18.45
CA THR A 103 0.88 -8.95 -17.14
C THR A 103 1.06 -7.89 -16.08
N TYR A 104 0.15 -7.85 -15.10
CA TYR A 104 0.22 -6.95 -13.95
C TYR A 104 0.37 -7.76 -12.66
N SER A 105 1.39 -7.43 -11.89
CA SER A 105 1.72 -8.06 -10.61
C SER A 105 1.79 -6.99 -9.52
N PRO A 106 0.75 -6.81 -8.68
CA PRO A 106 0.68 -5.71 -7.72
C PRO A 106 1.72 -5.79 -6.59
N ASN A 107 2.23 -6.98 -6.27
CA ASN A 107 3.19 -7.19 -5.19
C ASN A 107 4.62 -7.42 -5.70
N GLU A 108 4.84 -7.35 -6.98
CA GLU A 108 6.16 -7.48 -7.60
C GLU A 108 6.64 -6.13 -8.12
N GLY A 109 7.94 -6.04 -8.37
CA GLY A 109 8.53 -4.82 -8.90
C GLY A 109 9.85 -5.09 -9.60
N ILE A 110 10.56 -4.03 -9.98
CA ILE A 110 11.86 -4.10 -10.62
C ILE A 110 12.92 -4.42 -9.56
N ASN A 111 13.82 -5.36 -9.84
CA ASN A 111 14.90 -5.71 -8.93
C ASN A 111 15.82 -4.50 -8.69
N GLU A 112 16.30 -4.33 -7.45
CA GLU A 112 17.22 -3.27 -7.03
C GLU A 112 18.52 -3.26 -7.86
N GLU A 113 19.03 -4.41 -8.26
CA GLU A 113 20.21 -4.49 -9.13
C GLU A 113 19.95 -3.89 -10.52
N VAL A 114 18.77 -4.15 -11.09
CA VAL A 114 18.37 -3.60 -12.40
C VAL A 114 18.19 -2.10 -12.29
N PHE A 115 17.58 -1.61 -11.21
CA PHE A 115 17.42 -0.19 -10.94
C PHE A 115 18.77 0.51 -10.77
N SER A 116 19.67 -0.04 -9.97
CA SER A 116 21.00 0.55 -9.72
C SER A 116 21.89 0.56 -10.97
N ASN A 117 21.76 -0.47 -11.82
CA ASN A 117 22.54 -0.59 -13.06
C ASN A 117 21.96 0.23 -14.22
N CYS A 118 20.78 0.82 -14.10
CA CYS A 118 20.20 1.62 -15.19
C CYS A 118 20.95 2.93 -15.45
N GLY A 119 21.84 3.36 -14.55
CA GLY A 119 22.69 4.55 -14.71
C GLY A 119 21.94 5.89 -14.60
N LEU A 120 20.67 5.89 -14.22
CA LEU A 120 19.87 7.12 -14.05
C LEU A 120 20.22 7.85 -12.75
N PHE A 121 20.69 7.13 -11.75
CA PHE A 121 21.01 7.66 -10.43
C PHE A 121 22.49 7.49 -10.11
N PRO A 122 23.12 8.49 -9.47
CA PRO A 122 24.57 8.48 -9.20
C PRO A 122 24.98 7.54 -8.07
N CYS A 123 24.03 7.09 -7.26
CA CYS A 123 24.29 6.24 -6.09
C CYS A 123 23.22 5.14 -5.97
N ALA A 124 23.60 4.03 -5.35
CA ALA A 124 22.64 3.00 -4.94
C ALA A 124 21.77 3.52 -3.78
N PRO A 125 20.50 3.14 -3.73
CA PRO A 125 19.61 3.56 -2.64
C PRO A 125 19.95 2.84 -1.32
N ASP A 126 19.82 3.55 -0.20
CA ASP A 126 19.90 2.94 1.14
C ASP A 126 18.59 2.25 1.54
N ARG A 127 17.49 2.68 0.95
CA ARG A 127 16.17 2.05 1.06
C ARG A 127 15.57 1.92 -0.30
N TYR A 128 15.14 0.70 -0.62
CA TYR A 128 14.51 0.36 -1.87
C TYR A 128 13.21 -0.40 -1.62
N HIS A 129 12.13 0.09 -2.21
CA HIS A 129 10.84 -0.59 -2.22
C HIS A 129 10.23 -0.43 -3.60
N THR A 130 9.63 -1.51 -4.11
CA THR A 130 9.02 -1.51 -5.43
C THR A 130 7.76 -2.34 -5.43
N GLU A 131 6.74 -1.89 -6.19
CA GLU A 131 5.47 -2.57 -6.34
C GLU A 131 4.87 -2.26 -7.72
N ASP A 132 3.73 -2.85 -8.02
CA ASP A 132 2.93 -2.58 -9.22
C ASP A 132 3.67 -2.85 -10.54
N LEU A 133 4.32 -4.02 -10.65
CA LEU A 133 5.03 -4.43 -11.86
C LEU A 133 4.08 -4.65 -13.03
N ILE A 134 4.33 -3.96 -14.12
CA ILE A 134 3.70 -4.18 -15.42
C ILE A 134 4.77 -4.66 -16.38
N HIS A 135 4.54 -5.83 -16.96
CA HIS A 135 5.38 -6.39 -18.00
C HIS A 135 4.52 -6.62 -19.25
N GLY A 136 4.94 -6.13 -20.38
CA GLY A 136 4.15 -6.25 -21.60
C GLY A 136 4.91 -5.88 -22.86
N TYR A 137 4.17 -5.83 -23.96
CA TYR A 137 4.69 -5.49 -25.27
C TYR A 137 3.87 -4.35 -25.89
N VAL A 138 4.58 -3.40 -26.50
CA VAL A 138 4.00 -2.41 -27.41
C VAL A 138 4.59 -2.69 -28.78
N ASP A 139 3.75 -3.22 -29.70
CA ASP A 139 4.15 -3.79 -30.98
C ASP A 139 5.19 -4.91 -30.78
N LYS A 140 6.46 -4.63 -31.11
CA LYS A 140 7.59 -5.56 -30.98
C LYS A 140 8.52 -5.24 -29.81
N THR A 141 8.23 -4.18 -29.08
CA THR A 141 9.08 -3.70 -27.99
C THR A 141 8.55 -4.20 -26.66
N GLU A 142 9.39 -4.93 -25.96
CA GLU A 142 9.16 -5.34 -24.57
C GLU A 142 9.37 -4.17 -23.63
N PHE A 143 8.52 -4.03 -22.63
CA PHE A 143 8.69 -3.02 -21.59
C PHE A 143 8.40 -3.58 -20.20
N LEU A 144 9.10 -3.02 -19.22
CA LEU A 144 8.88 -3.21 -17.79
C LEU A 144 8.63 -1.86 -17.16
N CYS A 145 7.57 -1.77 -16.35
CA CYS A 145 7.24 -0.56 -15.60
C CYS A 145 6.82 -0.97 -14.18
N ALA A 146 7.31 -0.26 -13.18
CA ALA A 146 6.93 -0.48 -11.78
C ALA A 146 6.97 0.83 -11.00
N GLU A 147 6.23 0.89 -9.90
CA GLU A 147 6.38 1.94 -8.92
C GLU A 147 7.63 1.66 -8.08
N VAL A 148 8.51 2.66 -7.96
CA VAL A 148 9.77 2.55 -7.23
C VAL A 148 9.89 3.67 -6.21
N HIS A 149 10.09 3.30 -4.94
CA HIS A 149 10.47 4.19 -3.85
C HIS A 149 11.92 3.92 -3.49
N ALA A 150 12.81 4.83 -3.90
CA ALA A 150 14.23 4.76 -3.62
C ALA A 150 14.66 5.98 -2.80
N GLU A 151 15.33 5.76 -1.66
CA GLU A 151 15.77 6.80 -0.74
C GLU A 151 17.27 6.69 -0.47
N GLU A 152 17.96 7.83 -0.49
CA GLU A 152 19.35 7.97 -0.07
C GLU A 152 19.39 8.55 1.35
N ARG A 153 20.24 7.98 2.21
CA ARG A 153 20.49 8.47 3.56
C ARG A 153 21.57 9.55 3.54
N ARG A 154 21.20 10.78 3.84
CA ARG A 154 22.16 11.87 4.05
C ARG A 154 22.24 12.23 5.52
N THR A 155 23.46 12.45 6.02
CA THR A 155 23.69 12.91 7.38
C THR A 155 23.85 14.43 7.36
N GLN A 156 22.88 15.13 7.93
CA GLN A 156 23.02 16.59 8.15
C GLN A 156 23.62 16.85 9.52
N VAL A 157 24.70 17.65 9.56
CA VAL A 157 25.32 18.14 10.78
C VAL A 157 24.65 19.45 11.18
N GLY A 158 23.74 19.38 12.15
CA GLY A 158 23.08 20.56 12.71
C GLY A 158 23.66 20.95 14.06
N ALA A 159 23.21 22.10 14.60
CA ALA A 159 23.67 22.64 15.91
C ALA A 159 23.39 21.69 17.11
N LYS A 160 22.58 20.67 16.96
CA LYS A 160 22.23 19.65 17.97
C LYS A 160 22.82 18.25 17.72
N GLY A 161 23.76 18.11 16.77
CA GLY A 161 24.40 16.85 16.44
C GLY A 161 24.05 16.35 15.04
N GLN A 162 24.47 15.12 14.72
CA GLN A 162 24.21 14.47 13.43
C GLN A 162 22.82 13.83 13.42
N THR A 163 21.95 14.26 12.52
CA THR A 163 20.64 13.63 12.29
C THR A 163 20.61 12.98 10.90
N PRO A 164 20.31 11.68 10.81
CA PRO A 164 20.11 11.05 9.50
C PRO A 164 18.81 11.57 8.86
N GLN A 165 18.91 11.96 7.60
CA GLN A 165 17.77 12.39 6.81
C GLN A 165 17.68 11.50 5.56
N TYR A 166 16.48 10.97 5.26
CA TYR A 166 16.24 10.18 4.05
C TYR A 166 15.66 11.10 2.99
N LEU A 167 16.28 11.12 1.83
CA LEU A 167 15.87 11.89 0.68
C LEU A 167 15.44 10.95 -0.44
N SER A 168 14.26 11.19 -1.01
CA SER A 168 13.83 10.46 -2.19
C SER A 168 14.74 10.79 -3.38
N LEU A 169 15.22 9.77 -4.09
CA LEU A 169 16.09 9.94 -5.26
C LEU A 169 15.39 10.69 -6.39
N ILE A 170 14.07 10.66 -6.45
CA ILE A 170 13.29 11.38 -7.46
C ILE A 170 13.40 12.90 -7.32
N HIS A 171 13.61 13.41 -6.10
CA HIS A 171 13.76 14.86 -5.84
C HIS A 171 15.18 15.42 -6.05
N ILE A 172 16.17 14.54 -6.30
CA ILE A 172 17.58 14.96 -6.49
C ILE A 172 17.82 15.57 -7.89
N SER A 173 16.87 15.42 -8.80
CA SER A 173 17.01 15.88 -10.19
C SER A 173 16.50 17.30 -10.48
N GLU A 174 16.10 18.08 -9.47
CA GLU A 174 15.87 19.52 -9.71
C GLU A 174 17.21 20.23 -9.87
N PRO A 175 17.50 20.76 -11.09
CA PRO A 175 18.67 21.59 -11.26
C PRO A 175 18.48 22.85 -10.42
N THR A 176 19.34 23.04 -9.43
CA THR A 176 19.48 24.33 -8.76
C THR A 176 19.77 25.36 -9.84
N ARG A 177 18.79 26.20 -10.15
CA ARG A 177 19.00 27.36 -11.02
C ARG A 177 20.03 28.28 -10.36
N PRO A 178 21.05 28.70 -11.13
CA PRO A 178 22.02 29.69 -10.66
C PRO A 178 21.35 31.01 -10.31
#